data_6f3a1c7d6dbaea0db394ebaef72bf1c4
#
_entry.id   6f3a1c7d6dbaea0db394ebaef72bf1c4
#
_cell.length_a   1.000
_cell.length_b   1.000
_cell.length_c   1.000
_cell.angle_alpha   90.00
_cell.angle_beta   90.00
_cell.angle_gamma   90.00
#
_symmetry.space_group_name_H-M   'P 1'
#
loop_
_entity.id
_entity.type
_entity.pdbx_description
1 polymer ?
#
loop_
_entity_poly.entity_id
_entity_poly.type
_entity_poly.pdbx_seq_one_letter_code
_entity_poly.pdbx_strand_id
1 'polypeptide(L)'
;MLVKFINENNIKYANRKNILMFENKQVINPRDEDFIEAGYKTLEIEEEPIYNPDTEYLIPIYEEQGDIIIQNWIISEYEEELNYEN
;
A
#
# COMPACT_ATOMS: atom_id res chain seq x y z
N MET A 1 9.32 -5.85 -3.51
CA MET A 1 8.68 -5.60 -2.21
C MET A 1 7.33 -6.30 -2.18
N LEU A 2 7.07 -7.04 -1.11
CA LEU A 2 5.85 -7.84 -1.01
C LEU A 2 4.87 -7.16 -0.05
N VAL A 3 3.60 -7.11 -0.45
CA VAL A 3 2.55 -6.47 0.32
C VAL A 3 1.27 -7.29 0.27
N LYS A 4 0.38 -6.99 1.20
CA LYS A 4 -0.91 -7.64 1.29
C LYS A 4 -1.94 -6.61 1.73
N PHE A 5 -3.16 -6.71 1.20
CA PHE A 5 -4.24 -5.82 1.63
C PHE A 5 -4.63 -6.11 3.07
N ILE A 6 -4.77 -5.04 3.86
CA ILE A 6 -5.41 -5.12 5.18
C ILE A 6 -6.90 -4.87 4.98
N ASN A 7 -7.23 -3.93 4.10
CA ASN A 7 -8.58 -3.62 3.67
C ASN A 7 -8.49 -2.96 2.29
N GLU A 8 -9.58 -2.41 1.78
CA GLU A 8 -9.65 -1.91 0.42
C GLU A 8 -8.59 -0.86 0.08
N ASN A 9 -8.21 -0.04 1.07
CA ASN A 9 -7.35 1.11 0.81
C ASN A 9 -6.02 1.05 1.53
N ASN A 10 -5.76 -0.02 2.26
CA ASN A 10 -4.54 -0.11 3.07
C ASN A 10 -3.83 -1.43 2.82
N ILE A 11 -2.52 -1.34 2.75
CA ILE A 11 -1.67 -2.52 2.59
C ILE A 11 -0.71 -2.60 3.77
N LYS A 12 -0.17 -3.78 3.98
CA LYS A 12 0.92 -3.98 4.91
C LYS A 12 2.07 -4.63 4.15
N TYR A 13 3.28 -4.33 4.59
CA TYR A 13 4.49 -4.83 3.98
C TYR A 13 4.95 -6.11 4.65
N ALA A 14 5.54 -7.00 3.88
CA ALA A 14 6.17 -8.19 4.42
C ALA A 14 7.32 -7.77 5.34
N ASN A 15 7.36 -8.34 6.54
CA ASN A 15 8.40 -8.05 7.50
C ASN A 15 9.11 -9.34 7.85
N ARG A 16 10.31 -9.52 7.31
CA ARG A 16 11.07 -10.77 7.48
C ARG A 16 11.65 -10.95 8.87
N LYS A 17 11.62 -9.91 9.67
CA LYS A 17 12.11 -9.98 11.04
C LYS A 17 11.08 -10.55 12.00
N ASN A 18 9.82 -10.58 11.57
CA ASN A 18 8.75 -11.10 12.38
C ASN A 18 8.47 -12.56 12.02
N ILE A 19 7.75 -13.22 12.91
CA ILE A 19 7.26 -14.56 12.64
C ILE A 19 6.01 -14.42 11.79
N LEU A 20 5.96 -15.14 10.67
CA LEU A 20 4.79 -15.13 9.81
C LEU A 20 3.81 -16.18 10.29
N MET A 21 2.59 -15.74 10.60
CA MET A 21 1.50 -16.64 11.00
C MET A 21 0.62 -16.87 9.78
N PHE A 22 0.48 -18.14 9.41
CA PHE A 22 -0.28 -18.50 8.23
C PHE A 22 -0.89 -19.89 8.42
N GLU A 23 -2.20 -19.98 8.36
CA GLU A 23 -2.95 -21.23 8.47
C GLU A 23 -2.53 -22.06 9.69
N ASN A 24 -2.49 -21.41 10.85
CA ASN A 24 -2.10 -22.03 12.13
C ASN A 24 -0.64 -22.50 12.17
N LYS A 25 0.17 -21.99 11.24
CA LYS A 25 1.61 -22.27 11.24
C LYS A 25 2.38 -21.02 11.62
N GLN A 26 3.52 -21.22 12.25
CA GLN A 26 4.48 -20.18 12.48
C GLN A 26 5.67 -20.41 11.56
N VAL A 27 6.02 -19.41 10.77
CA VAL A 27 7.19 -19.49 9.90
C VAL A 27 8.22 -18.53 10.46
N ILE A 28 9.34 -19.09 10.91
CA ILE A 28 10.45 -18.33 11.46
C ILE A 28 11.40 -17.97 10.32
N ASN A 29 11.81 -16.69 10.27
CA ASN A 29 12.66 -16.17 9.20
C ASN A 29 12.03 -16.45 7.82
N PRO A 30 10.79 -15.95 7.60
CA PRO A 30 10.09 -16.28 6.36
C PRO A 30 10.81 -15.72 5.13
N ARG A 31 10.70 -16.45 4.02
CA ARG A 31 11.24 -16.06 2.73
C ARG A 31 10.12 -15.52 1.85
N ASP A 32 10.47 -15.02 0.67
CA ASP A 32 9.47 -14.49 -0.26
C ASP A 32 8.39 -15.53 -0.56
N GLU A 33 8.77 -16.79 -0.79
CA GLU A 33 7.80 -17.83 -1.09
C GLU A 33 6.77 -18.01 0.03
N ASP A 34 7.22 -17.87 1.28
CA ASP A 34 6.33 -18.01 2.43
C ASP A 34 5.31 -16.88 2.45
N PHE A 35 5.75 -15.66 2.16
CA PHE A 35 4.83 -14.52 2.08
C PHE A 35 3.86 -14.66 0.92
N ILE A 36 4.35 -15.11 -0.24
CA ILE A 36 3.49 -15.30 -1.41
C ILE A 36 2.43 -16.35 -1.11
N GLU A 37 2.81 -17.44 -0.47
CA GLU A 37 1.87 -18.48 -0.07
C GLU A 37 0.81 -17.92 0.89
N ALA A 38 1.22 -16.99 1.75
CA ALA A 38 0.31 -16.37 2.71
C ALA A 38 -0.55 -15.27 2.07
N GLY A 39 -0.44 -15.05 0.76
CA GLY A 39 -1.28 -14.10 0.05
C GLY A 39 -0.64 -12.77 -0.26
N TYR A 40 0.63 -12.61 0.03
CA TYR A 40 1.34 -11.38 -0.30
C TYR A 40 1.65 -11.35 -1.79
N LYS A 41 1.70 -10.15 -2.34
CA LYS A 41 1.96 -9.94 -3.77
C LYS A 41 3.04 -8.88 -3.95
N THR A 42 3.66 -8.88 -5.12
CA THR A 42 4.66 -7.88 -5.46
C THR A 42 3.98 -6.52 -5.64
N LEU A 43 4.56 -5.50 -5.01
CA LEU A 43 4.08 -4.13 -5.16
C LEU A 43 4.82 -3.45 -6.29
N GLU A 44 4.06 -2.86 -7.23
CA GLU A 44 4.59 -2.00 -8.26
C GLU A 44 4.05 -0.60 -8.05
N ILE A 45 4.94 0.37 -7.93
CA ILE A 45 4.57 1.76 -7.67
C ILE A 45 4.69 2.54 -8.97
N GLU A 46 3.57 3.12 -9.42
CA GLU A 46 3.56 3.93 -10.60
C GLU A 46 4.22 5.28 -10.34
N GLU A 47 4.68 5.90 -11.38
CA GLU A 47 5.32 7.21 -11.28
C GLU A 47 4.31 8.23 -10.75
N GLU A 48 4.77 9.10 -9.86
CA GLU A 48 3.92 10.15 -9.32
C GLU A 48 3.57 11.15 -10.41
N PRO A 49 2.30 11.54 -10.53
CA PRO A 49 1.91 12.57 -11.48
C PRO A 49 2.43 13.93 -11.05
N ILE A 50 2.52 14.85 -12.01
CA ILE A 50 2.89 16.22 -11.70
C ILE A 50 1.70 16.89 -11.03
N TYR A 51 1.95 17.51 -9.88
CA TYR A 51 0.90 18.18 -9.12
C TYR A 51 1.51 19.41 -8.44
N ASN A 52 0.63 20.30 -7.95
CA ASN A 52 1.05 21.52 -7.28
C ASN A 52 1.03 21.29 -5.76
N PRO A 53 2.21 21.10 -5.12
CA PRO A 53 2.23 20.76 -3.68
C PRO A 53 1.68 21.87 -2.78
N ASP A 54 1.55 23.09 -3.29
CA ASP A 54 0.98 24.18 -2.49
C ASP A 54 -0.52 24.05 -2.30
N THR A 55 -1.21 23.43 -3.26
CA THR A 55 -2.67 23.34 -3.25
C THR A 55 -3.19 21.92 -3.34
N GLU A 56 -2.32 20.97 -3.66
CA GLU A 56 -2.73 19.60 -3.93
C GLU A 56 -1.84 18.62 -3.17
N TYR A 57 -2.32 17.42 -3.06
CA TYR A 57 -1.54 16.33 -2.48
C TYR A 57 -1.91 15.02 -3.18
N LEU A 58 -1.05 14.02 -3.02
CA LEU A 58 -1.25 12.73 -3.65
C LEU A 58 -1.81 11.74 -2.64
N ILE A 59 -2.78 10.96 -3.11
CA ILE A 59 -3.36 9.87 -2.33
C ILE A 59 -3.00 8.58 -3.05
N PRO A 60 -2.31 7.64 -2.38
CA PRO A 60 -2.04 6.35 -3.01
C PRO A 60 -3.31 5.52 -3.06
N ILE A 61 -3.52 4.86 -4.18
CA ILE A 61 -4.60 3.88 -4.33
C ILE A 61 -3.97 2.60 -4.84
N TYR A 62 -4.59 1.47 -4.49
CA TYR A 62 -4.03 0.17 -4.79
C TYR A 62 -5.02 -0.66 -5.60
N GLU A 63 -4.49 -1.31 -6.60
CA GLU A 63 -5.29 -2.19 -7.45
C GLU A 63 -4.60 -3.53 -7.57
N GLU A 64 -5.35 -4.60 -7.37
CA GLU A 64 -4.82 -5.95 -7.50
C GLU A 64 -4.96 -6.40 -8.94
N GLN A 65 -3.84 -6.84 -9.52
CA GLN A 65 -3.84 -7.39 -10.88
C GLN A 65 -3.05 -8.69 -10.87
N GLY A 66 -3.77 -9.83 -10.82
CA GLY A 66 -3.11 -11.11 -10.80
C GLY A 66 -2.16 -11.24 -9.63
N ASP A 67 -0.88 -11.38 -9.91
CA ASP A 67 0.13 -11.62 -8.88
C ASP A 67 0.78 -10.35 -8.36
N ILE A 68 0.30 -9.19 -8.80
CA ILE A 68 0.87 -7.91 -8.37
C ILE A 68 -0.20 -7.00 -7.81
N ILE A 69 0.25 -6.06 -7.00
CA ILE A 69 -0.58 -4.94 -6.52
C ILE A 69 0.08 -3.68 -7.05
N ILE A 70 -0.71 -2.87 -7.76
CA ILE A 70 -0.22 -1.64 -8.35
C ILE A 70 -0.63 -0.49 -7.46
N GLN A 71 0.35 0.33 -7.04
CA GLN A 71 0.09 1.57 -6.33
C GLN A 71 0.04 2.69 -7.34
N ASN A 72 -1.13 3.28 -7.48
CA ASN A 72 -1.34 4.42 -8.35
C ASN A 72 -1.63 5.64 -7.48
N TRP A 73 -1.88 6.78 -8.11
CA TRP A 73 -1.99 8.03 -7.38
C TRP A 73 -3.22 8.79 -7.82
N ILE A 74 -3.89 9.42 -6.85
CA ILE A 74 -4.98 10.37 -7.13
C ILE A 74 -4.52 11.72 -6.63
N ILE A 75 -4.70 12.75 -7.45
CA ILE A 75 -4.42 14.13 -7.04
C ILE A 75 -5.67 14.66 -6.37
N SER A 76 -5.51 15.18 -5.17
CA SER A 76 -6.61 15.76 -4.40
C SER A 76 -6.22 17.17 -3.98
N GLU A 77 -7.22 18.02 -3.78
CA GLU A 77 -6.98 19.39 -3.38
C GLU A 77 -7.21 19.54 -1.89
N TYR A 78 -6.39 20.36 -1.25
CA TYR A 78 -6.64 20.71 0.14
C TYR A 78 -7.95 21.47 0.24
N GLU A 79 -8.72 21.16 1.25
CA GLU A 79 -9.95 21.91 1.49
C GLU A 79 -9.60 23.32 1.90
N GLU A 80 -10.32 24.31 1.31
CA GLU A 80 -10.17 25.67 1.75
C GLU A 80 -10.72 25.79 3.16
N GLU A 81 -9.90 26.35 4.07
CA GLU A 81 -10.37 26.72 5.39
C GLU A 81 -11.32 27.87 5.24
N LEU A 82 -12.48 27.68 5.56
CA LEU A 82 -13.45 28.76 5.49
C LEU A 82 -13.36 29.59 6.75
N ASN A 83 -12.87 30.06 6.73
CA ASN A 83 -12.86 30.61 7.45
C ASN A 83 -13.23 31.28 8.03
N TYR A 84 -13.05 31.35 8.37
CA TYR A 84 -13.15 31.63 8.75
C TYR A 84 -13.36 32.42 9.39
N GLU A 85 -13.32 32.72 9.41
CA GLU A 85 -13.50 33.38 9.77
C GLU A 85 -13.81 33.94 10.10
N ASN A 86 -13.82 34.16 10.20
CA ASN A 86 -13.93 34.66 10.33
C ASN A 86 -13.98 35.10 10.74
#